data_79e908b112399d7db89772c51fc49c94
#
_entry.id   79e908b112399d7db89772c51fc49c94
#
_cell.length_a   1.000
_cell.length_b   1.000
_cell.length_c   1.000
_cell.angle_alpha   90.00
_cell.angle_beta   90.00
_cell.angle_gamma   90.00
#
_symmetry.space_group_name_H-M   'P 1'
#
loop_
_entity.id
_entity.type
_entity.pdbx_description
1 polymer ?
#
loop_
_entity_poly.entity_id
_entity_poly.type
_entity_poly.pdbx_seq_one_letter_code
_entity_poly.pdbx_strand_id
1 'polypeptide(L)'
;GNAICAKLKAKCVWVENSFDGMVPALKAKKFDGILSSMTVTDERAKQILFSSKIYNTPTRMVAKKGSPLLPTPTSLKGKRVGVQQGTIQETYAKTYWAPKGVSVVPYPTQDLIYQDMMSGRLDVTLQDAIMVDGAFLKQPKGKNFSFAGGNVVDVKTLGVGAAIGLRKE
;
A
#
# COMPACT_ATOMS: atom_id res chain seq x y z
N GLY A 1 -9.88 12.45 -7.61
CA GLY A 1 -9.38 13.80 -7.28
C GLY A 1 -10.17 14.89 -7.96
N ASN A 2 -10.24 14.92 -9.28
CA ASN A 2 -10.86 16.03 -10.05
C ASN A 2 -12.32 16.31 -9.64
N ALA A 3 -13.12 15.29 -9.34
CA ALA A 3 -14.50 15.48 -8.88
C ALA A 3 -14.58 16.22 -7.52
N ILE A 4 -13.63 15.96 -6.63
CA ILE A 4 -13.55 16.67 -5.34
C ILE A 4 -13.18 18.13 -5.57
N CYS A 5 -12.19 18.40 -6.41
CA CYS A 5 -11.77 19.75 -6.77
C CYS A 5 -12.89 20.56 -7.40
N ALA A 6 -13.65 19.95 -8.31
CA ALA A 6 -14.82 20.59 -8.93
C ALA A 6 -15.90 20.94 -7.90
N LYS A 7 -16.19 20.04 -6.95
CA LYS A 7 -17.15 20.33 -5.85
C LYS A 7 -16.67 21.44 -4.91
N LEU A 8 -15.38 21.51 -4.67
CA LEU A 8 -14.77 22.58 -3.87
C LEU A 8 -14.64 23.90 -4.64
N LYS A 9 -14.99 23.93 -5.94
CA LYS A 9 -14.77 25.06 -6.85
C LYS A 9 -13.31 25.55 -6.82
N ALA A 10 -12.37 24.63 -6.69
CA ALA A 10 -10.95 24.89 -6.57
C ALA A 10 -10.18 24.30 -7.75
N LYS A 11 -9.15 24.99 -8.21
CA LYS A 11 -8.18 24.45 -9.16
C LYS A 11 -7.15 23.63 -8.36
N CYS A 12 -7.12 22.30 -8.56
CA CYS A 12 -6.13 21.47 -7.95
C CYS A 12 -4.87 21.38 -8.80
N VAL A 13 -3.73 21.46 -8.13
CA VAL A 13 -2.41 21.19 -8.71
C VAL A 13 -1.89 19.89 -8.09
N TRP A 14 -1.61 18.90 -8.93
CA TRP A 14 -1.12 17.59 -8.49
C TRP A 14 0.39 17.62 -8.36
N VAL A 15 0.88 17.18 -7.20
CA VAL A 15 2.31 17.09 -6.88
C VAL A 15 2.64 15.63 -6.57
N GLU A 16 3.56 15.05 -7.32
CA GLU A 16 4.06 13.70 -7.06
C GLU A 16 5.07 13.71 -5.91
N ASN A 17 4.99 12.67 -5.07
CA ASN A 17 5.91 12.45 -3.96
C ASN A 17 6.03 10.95 -3.68
N SER A 18 7.15 10.51 -3.09
CA SER A 18 7.26 9.16 -2.56
C SER A 18 6.24 8.95 -1.45
N PHE A 19 5.65 7.77 -1.36
CA PHE A 19 4.57 7.51 -0.40
C PHE A 19 5.00 7.74 1.05
N ASP A 20 6.18 7.26 1.43
CA ASP A 20 6.78 7.43 2.76
C ASP A 20 7.12 8.90 3.09
N GLY A 21 7.35 9.72 2.07
CA GLY A 21 7.64 11.15 2.20
C GLY A 21 6.40 12.05 2.26
N MET A 22 5.18 11.54 2.01
CA MET A 22 3.98 12.39 1.90
C MET A 22 3.59 13.09 3.20
N VAL A 23 3.59 12.39 4.33
CA VAL A 23 3.24 13.00 5.63
C VAL A 23 4.25 14.08 6.05
N PRO A 24 5.57 13.83 6.02
CA PRO A 24 6.55 14.89 6.22
C PRO A 24 6.40 16.11 5.30
N ALA A 25 6.16 15.89 4.01
CA ALA A 25 5.99 16.96 3.03
C ALA A 25 4.71 17.79 3.26
N LEU A 26 3.61 17.12 3.65
CA LEU A 26 2.37 17.80 4.06
C LEU A 26 2.60 18.70 5.28
N LYS A 27 3.31 18.21 6.29
CA LYS A 27 3.67 19.00 7.48
C LYS A 27 4.60 20.17 7.14
N ALA A 28 5.50 19.99 6.18
CA ALA A 28 6.38 21.05 5.67
C ALA A 28 5.67 22.02 4.69
N LYS A 29 4.35 21.92 4.54
CA LYS A 29 3.52 22.81 3.70
C LYS A 29 3.87 22.78 2.20
N LYS A 30 4.43 21.66 1.72
CA LYS A 30 4.73 21.50 0.28
C LYS A 30 3.47 21.30 -0.57
N PHE A 31 2.38 20.86 0.04
CA PHE A 31 1.03 20.75 -0.53
C PHE A 31 -0.02 20.77 0.59
N ASP A 32 -1.29 20.86 0.25
CA ASP A 32 -2.38 21.09 1.22
C ASP A 32 -3.11 19.84 1.64
N GLY A 33 -3.00 18.76 0.87
CA GLY A 33 -3.64 17.49 1.17
C GLY A 33 -2.97 16.31 0.48
N ILE A 34 -3.22 15.11 1.00
CA ILE A 34 -2.74 13.84 0.44
C ILE A 34 -3.96 13.06 -0.06
N LEU A 35 -4.00 12.81 -1.36
CA LEU A 35 -4.98 11.92 -1.99
C LEU A 35 -4.23 10.77 -2.68
N SER A 36 -3.88 9.74 -1.92
CA SER A 36 -3.04 8.62 -2.37
C SER A 36 -3.45 7.29 -1.75
N SER A 37 -4.74 7.01 -1.66
CA SER A 37 -5.27 5.80 -1.01
C SER A 37 -4.71 5.59 0.41
N MET A 38 -4.44 6.68 1.12
CA MET A 38 -3.81 6.62 2.44
C MET A 38 -4.81 6.12 3.47
N THR A 39 -4.56 4.96 4.02
CA THR A 39 -5.39 4.36 5.07
C THR A 39 -5.27 5.15 6.37
N VAL A 40 -6.40 5.35 7.02
CA VAL A 40 -6.48 5.94 8.37
C VAL A 40 -5.95 4.93 9.38
N THR A 41 -4.90 5.31 10.10
CA THR A 41 -4.37 4.56 11.24
C THR A 41 -4.17 5.51 12.42
N ASP A 42 -4.20 4.97 13.64
CA ASP A 42 -3.96 5.77 14.86
C ASP A 42 -2.61 6.48 14.82
N GLU A 43 -1.58 5.81 14.30
CA GLU A 43 -0.24 6.37 14.19
C GLU A 43 -0.17 7.58 13.26
N ARG A 44 -0.85 7.49 12.10
CA ARG A 44 -0.96 8.62 11.17
C ARG A 44 -1.85 9.72 11.73
N ALA A 45 -2.95 9.37 12.42
CA ALA A 45 -3.87 10.34 13.02
C ALA A 45 -3.22 11.17 14.14
N LYS A 46 -2.16 10.68 14.78
CA LYS A 46 -1.34 11.49 15.69
C LYS A 46 -0.62 12.62 14.97
N GLN A 47 -0.28 12.46 13.71
CA GLN A 47 0.55 13.39 12.93
C GLN A 47 -0.25 14.33 12.03
N ILE A 48 -1.34 13.85 11.43
CA ILE A 48 -2.17 14.58 10.47
C ILE A 48 -3.66 14.39 10.78
N LEU A 49 -4.50 15.22 10.19
CA LEU A 49 -5.95 15.03 10.17
C LEU A 49 -6.36 14.17 8.98
N PHE A 50 -7.54 13.61 9.06
CA PHE A 50 -8.16 12.87 7.96
C PHE A 50 -9.57 13.38 7.70
N SER A 51 -9.96 13.39 6.42
CA SER A 51 -11.36 13.54 6.03
C SER A 51 -12.19 12.34 6.47
N SER A 52 -13.48 12.39 6.25
CA SER A 52 -14.30 11.17 6.25
C SER A 52 -13.70 10.15 5.27
N LYS A 53 -13.88 8.87 5.57
CA LYS A 53 -13.40 7.78 4.72
C LYS A 53 -14.05 7.84 3.34
N ILE A 54 -13.25 7.66 2.30
CA ILE A 54 -13.71 7.68 0.91
C ILE A 54 -14.10 6.27 0.47
N TYR A 55 -13.28 5.27 0.79
CA TYR A 55 -13.52 3.86 0.48
C TYR A 55 -12.70 2.95 1.39
N ASN A 56 -13.05 1.66 1.36
CA ASN A 56 -12.28 0.61 1.99
C ASN A 56 -11.74 -0.34 0.91
N THR A 57 -10.53 -0.81 1.09
CA THR A 57 -9.86 -1.74 0.19
C THR A 57 -9.11 -2.78 1.01
N PRO A 58 -9.25 -4.08 0.68
CA PRO A 58 -8.53 -5.10 1.42
C PRO A 58 -7.04 -5.09 1.08
N THR A 59 -6.23 -5.52 2.03
CA THR A 59 -4.85 -5.92 1.79
C THR A 59 -4.84 -7.35 1.28
N ARG A 60 -4.14 -7.59 0.17
CA ARG A 60 -4.01 -8.92 -0.43
C ARG A 60 -2.58 -9.21 -0.86
N MET A 61 -2.26 -10.48 -0.87
CA MET A 61 -1.01 -10.98 -1.41
C MET A 61 -1.15 -11.31 -2.90
N VAL A 62 -0.09 -11.01 -3.67
CA VAL A 62 0.04 -11.36 -5.08
C VAL A 62 1.24 -12.29 -5.26
N ALA A 63 1.05 -13.34 -6.02
CA ALA A 63 2.07 -14.33 -6.39
C ALA A 63 1.96 -14.72 -7.87
N LYS A 64 2.87 -15.54 -8.37
CA LYS A 64 2.70 -16.19 -9.69
C LYS A 64 1.43 -17.02 -9.70
N LYS A 65 0.73 -17.06 -10.84
CA LYS A 65 -0.45 -17.92 -11.04
C LYS A 65 -0.10 -19.38 -10.73
N GLY A 66 -1.00 -20.04 -10.01
CA GLY A 66 -0.80 -21.42 -9.58
C GLY A 66 0.16 -21.61 -8.41
N SER A 67 0.68 -20.53 -7.82
CA SER A 67 1.49 -20.62 -6.60
C SER A 67 0.67 -21.18 -5.44
N PRO A 68 1.22 -22.15 -4.66
CA PRO A 68 0.55 -22.69 -3.47
C PRO A 68 0.73 -21.79 -2.23
N LEU A 69 1.42 -20.64 -2.37
CA LEU A 69 1.72 -19.78 -1.25
C LEU A 69 0.45 -19.12 -0.68
N LEU A 70 0.37 -19.09 0.62
CA LEU A 70 -0.71 -18.44 1.39
C LEU A 70 -0.14 -17.26 2.18
N PRO A 71 -0.95 -16.24 2.50
CA PRO A 71 -0.52 -15.06 3.25
C PRO A 71 -0.39 -15.38 4.76
N THR A 72 0.43 -16.36 5.08
CA THR A 72 0.73 -16.79 6.44
C THR A 72 2.23 -16.91 6.65
N PRO A 73 2.73 -16.63 7.86
CA PRO A 73 4.16 -16.75 8.14
C PRO A 73 4.72 -18.16 7.87
N THR A 74 3.94 -19.19 8.14
CA THR A 74 4.33 -20.58 7.92
C THR A 74 4.56 -20.87 6.44
N SER A 75 3.62 -20.45 5.58
CA SER A 75 3.72 -20.63 4.12
C SER A 75 4.85 -19.78 3.50
N LEU A 76 5.12 -18.63 4.09
CA LEU A 76 6.09 -17.65 3.57
C LEU A 76 7.47 -17.72 4.21
N LYS A 77 7.71 -18.68 5.12
CA LYS A 77 9.02 -18.86 5.76
C LYS A 77 10.12 -19.03 4.71
N GLY A 78 11.16 -18.20 4.80
CA GLY A 78 12.25 -18.17 3.82
C GLY A 78 11.91 -17.54 2.46
N LYS A 79 10.68 -17.06 2.26
CA LYS A 79 10.26 -16.36 1.03
C LYS A 79 10.51 -14.87 1.14
N ARG A 80 10.70 -14.22 -0.02
CA ARG A 80 10.93 -12.78 -0.16
C ARG A 80 9.61 -12.10 -0.50
N VAL A 81 9.17 -11.23 0.40
CA VAL A 81 7.91 -10.47 0.30
C VAL A 81 8.25 -9.01 0.04
N GLY A 82 7.90 -8.50 -1.15
CA GLY A 82 8.04 -7.07 -1.48
C GLY A 82 6.91 -6.25 -0.88
N VAL A 83 7.26 -5.13 -0.23
CA VAL A 83 6.32 -4.15 0.30
C VAL A 83 6.80 -2.74 -0.02
N GLN A 84 5.87 -1.79 -0.21
CA GLN A 84 6.26 -0.40 -0.41
C GLN A 84 6.56 0.28 0.93
N GLN A 85 7.61 1.08 0.97
CA GLN A 85 8.03 1.83 2.15
C GLN A 85 6.93 2.81 2.63
N GLY A 86 6.75 2.90 3.95
CA GLY A 86 5.77 3.78 4.59
C GLY A 86 4.33 3.29 4.53
N THR A 87 4.07 2.11 3.97
CA THR A 87 2.72 1.54 3.88
C THR A 87 2.33 0.76 5.13
N ILE A 88 1.02 0.59 5.30
CA ILE A 88 0.45 -0.30 6.33
C ILE A 88 0.86 -1.76 6.09
N GLN A 89 1.02 -2.18 4.84
CA GLN A 89 1.47 -3.52 4.48
C GLN A 89 2.91 -3.77 4.93
N GLU A 90 3.80 -2.78 4.81
CA GLU A 90 5.15 -2.87 5.36
C GLU A 90 5.11 -3.06 6.88
N THR A 91 4.33 -2.24 7.58
CA THR A 91 4.18 -2.34 9.04
C THR A 91 3.66 -3.71 9.45
N TYR A 92 2.61 -4.21 8.80
CA TYR A 92 2.05 -5.52 9.06
C TYR A 92 3.08 -6.64 8.86
N ALA A 93 3.72 -6.69 7.69
CA ALA A 93 4.67 -7.74 7.36
C ALA A 93 5.91 -7.73 8.27
N LYS A 94 6.44 -6.56 8.62
CA LYS A 94 7.54 -6.42 9.58
C LYS A 94 7.14 -6.84 10.99
N THR A 95 5.91 -6.55 11.41
CA THR A 95 5.43 -6.89 12.76
C THR A 95 5.15 -8.37 12.93
N TYR A 96 4.49 -8.99 11.95
CA TYR A 96 3.94 -10.35 12.12
C TYR A 96 4.66 -11.43 11.31
N TRP A 97 5.31 -11.09 10.20
CA TRP A 97 5.94 -12.06 9.31
C TRP A 97 7.45 -12.12 9.46
N ALA A 98 8.13 -10.98 9.52
CA ALA A 98 9.60 -10.95 9.62
C ALA A 98 10.13 -11.70 10.86
N PRO A 99 9.55 -11.58 12.08
CA PRO A 99 10.02 -12.32 13.24
C PRO A 99 9.88 -13.85 13.13
N LYS A 100 9.08 -14.31 12.16
CA LYS A 100 8.82 -15.73 11.90
C LYS A 100 9.60 -16.29 10.71
N GLY A 101 10.62 -15.56 10.24
CA GLY A 101 11.54 -16.01 9.20
C GLY A 101 11.11 -15.71 7.77
N VAL A 102 10.17 -14.77 7.59
CA VAL A 102 9.83 -14.24 6.27
C VAL A 102 10.77 -13.08 5.94
N SER A 103 11.33 -13.07 4.73
CA SER A 103 12.19 -11.97 4.27
C SER A 103 11.32 -10.83 3.72
N VAL A 104 11.11 -9.80 4.52
CA VAL A 104 10.35 -8.61 4.12
C VAL A 104 11.28 -7.58 3.51
N VAL A 105 11.07 -7.26 2.23
CA VAL A 105 11.94 -6.39 1.43
C VAL A 105 11.18 -5.10 1.08
N PRO A 106 11.54 -3.96 1.69
CA PRO A 106 10.89 -2.68 1.39
C PRO A 106 11.45 -2.06 0.09
N TYR A 107 10.55 -1.46 -0.68
CA TYR A 107 10.86 -0.76 -1.93
C TYR A 107 10.33 0.68 -1.90
N PRO A 108 11.01 1.63 -2.52
CA PRO A 108 10.51 3.02 -2.58
C PRO A 108 9.25 3.16 -3.44
N THR A 109 9.08 2.31 -4.47
CA THR A 109 7.92 2.36 -5.37
C THR A 109 7.37 0.96 -5.65
N GLN A 110 6.07 0.90 -5.98
CA GLN A 110 5.44 -0.35 -6.41
C GLN A 110 5.96 -0.87 -7.76
N ASP A 111 6.35 0.02 -8.67
CA ASP A 111 6.89 -0.39 -9.98
C ASP A 111 8.19 -1.20 -9.83
N LEU A 112 9.05 -0.87 -8.89
CA LEU A 112 10.25 -1.66 -8.59
C LEU A 112 9.88 -3.04 -8.02
N ILE A 113 8.83 -3.12 -7.20
CA ILE A 113 8.30 -4.41 -6.73
C ILE A 113 7.86 -5.26 -7.92
N TYR A 114 7.09 -4.68 -8.87
CA TYR A 114 6.61 -5.41 -10.03
C TYR A 114 7.75 -5.92 -10.92
N GLN A 115 8.78 -5.11 -11.12
CA GLN A 115 9.99 -5.54 -11.84
C GLN A 115 10.66 -6.73 -11.18
N ASP A 116 10.79 -6.73 -9.86
CA ASP A 116 11.41 -7.81 -9.10
C ASP A 116 10.52 -9.05 -9.00
N MET A 117 9.20 -8.89 -8.98
CA MET A 117 8.26 -10.00 -9.15
C MET A 117 8.42 -10.68 -10.51
N MET A 118 8.47 -9.89 -11.60
CA MET A 118 8.62 -10.44 -12.96
C MET A 118 9.96 -11.13 -13.17
N SER A 119 11.03 -10.62 -12.59
CA SER A 119 12.40 -11.22 -12.69
C SER A 119 12.63 -12.39 -11.73
N GLY A 120 11.69 -12.68 -10.84
CA GLY A 120 11.81 -13.74 -9.84
C GLY A 120 12.72 -13.39 -8.65
N ARG A 121 13.10 -12.12 -8.49
CA ARG A 121 13.82 -11.67 -7.29
C ARG A 121 12.93 -11.56 -6.06
N LEU A 122 11.61 -11.45 -6.25
CA LEU A 122 10.60 -11.56 -5.20
C LEU A 122 9.71 -12.78 -5.45
N ASP A 123 9.26 -13.39 -4.38
CA ASP A 123 8.33 -14.52 -4.42
C ASP A 123 6.87 -14.04 -4.41
N VAL A 124 6.57 -13.03 -3.60
CA VAL A 124 5.24 -12.43 -3.44
C VAL A 124 5.35 -10.94 -3.11
N THR A 125 4.22 -10.24 -3.23
CA THR A 125 4.06 -8.88 -2.69
C THR A 125 2.77 -8.77 -1.90
N LEU A 126 2.77 -7.95 -0.86
CA LEU A 126 1.60 -7.62 -0.05
C LEU A 126 1.21 -6.17 -0.31
N GLN A 127 0.00 -5.95 -0.82
CA GLN A 127 -0.43 -4.63 -1.29
C GLN A 127 -1.93 -4.39 -1.07
N ASP A 128 -2.32 -3.13 -1.27
CA ASP A 128 -3.70 -2.73 -1.48
C ASP A 128 -4.26 -3.42 -2.73
N ALA A 129 -5.40 -4.12 -2.58
CA ALA A 129 -5.95 -4.93 -3.65
C ALA A 129 -6.38 -4.12 -4.87
N ILE A 130 -7.00 -2.94 -4.67
CA ILE A 130 -7.45 -2.10 -5.77
C ILE A 130 -6.25 -1.53 -6.53
N MET A 131 -5.23 -1.08 -5.82
CA MET A 131 -4.03 -0.51 -6.43
C MET A 131 -3.27 -1.54 -7.26
N VAL A 132 -2.98 -2.72 -6.71
CA VAL A 132 -2.23 -3.75 -7.43
C VAL A 132 -3.03 -4.36 -8.58
N ASP A 133 -4.35 -4.47 -8.44
CA ASP A 133 -5.22 -4.95 -9.52
C ASP A 133 -5.14 -4.03 -10.74
N GLY A 134 -5.31 -2.73 -10.54
CA GLY A 134 -5.27 -1.75 -11.62
C GLY A 134 -3.87 -1.51 -12.21
N ALA A 135 -2.86 -1.38 -11.34
CA ALA A 135 -1.50 -1.02 -11.75
C ALA A 135 -0.68 -2.21 -12.28
N PHE A 136 -1.05 -3.45 -11.94
CA PHE A 136 -0.27 -4.62 -12.27
C PHE A 136 -1.10 -5.77 -12.84
N LEU A 137 -2.06 -6.33 -12.09
CA LEU A 137 -2.73 -7.57 -12.49
C LEU A 137 -3.55 -7.43 -13.78
N LYS A 138 -4.19 -6.30 -14.01
CA LYS A 138 -4.94 -5.98 -15.24
C LYS A 138 -4.05 -5.48 -16.38
N GLN A 139 -2.77 -5.28 -16.14
CA GLN A 139 -1.82 -4.86 -17.16
C GLN A 139 -1.15 -6.07 -17.83
N PRO A 140 -0.68 -5.95 -19.09
CA PRO A 140 0.04 -7.04 -19.76
C PRO A 140 1.22 -7.61 -18.94
N LYS A 141 1.92 -6.75 -18.20
CA LYS A 141 3.04 -7.13 -17.31
C LYS A 141 2.62 -8.05 -16.16
N GLY A 142 1.37 -7.99 -15.73
CA GLY A 142 0.81 -8.81 -14.64
C GLY A 142 0.16 -10.13 -15.07
N LYS A 143 0.13 -10.44 -16.35
CA LYS A 143 -0.63 -11.60 -16.90
C LYS A 143 -0.32 -12.95 -16.25
N ASN A 144 0.90 -13.12 -15.72
CA ASN A 144 1.36 -14.36 -15.09
C ASN A 144 1.21 -14.36 -13.56
N PHE A 145 0.54 -13.35 -13.02
CA PHE A 145 0.36 -13.15 -11.58
C PHE A 145 -1.13 -13.10 -11.22
N SER A 146 -1.44 -13.38 -9.98
CA SER A 146 -2.79 -13.32 -9.42
C SER A 146 -2.75 -13.11 -7.92
N PHE A 147 -3.91 -12.76 -7.36
CA PHE A 147 -4.08 -12.84 -5.92
C PHE A 147 -3.87 -14.26 -5.42
N ALA A 148 -3.19 -14.39 -4.30
CA ALA A 148 -2.92 -15.68 -3.64
C ALA A 148 -3.46 -15.62 -2.20
N GLY A 149 -4.28 -16.61 -1.85
CA GLY A 149 -5.01 -16.64 -0.59
C GLY A 149 -6.12 -15.60 -0.47
N GLY A 150 -6.67 -15.47 0.73
CA GLY A 150 -7.72 -14.51 1.05
C GLY A 150 -7.21 -13.12 1.43
N ASN A 151 -8.12 -12.28 1.91
CA ASN A 151 -7.78 -10.97 2.46
C ASN A 151 -6.91 -11.11 3.72
N VAL A 152 -5.94 -10.22 3.85
CA VAL A 152 -5.17 -10.08 5.09
C VAL A 152 -5.83 -9.00 5.94
N VAL A 153 -6.21 -9.34 7.15
CA VAL A 153 -6.98 -8.45 8.04
C VAL A 153 -6.26 -8.31 9.38
N ASP A 154 -6.04 -7.08 9.77
CA ASP A 154 -5.59 -6.70 11.11
C ASP A 154 -5.92 -5.22 11.36
N VAL A 155 -6.90 -4.95 12.20
CA VAL A 155 -7.36 -3.58 12.47
C VAL A 155 -6.25 -2.69 13.01
N LYS A 156 -5.35 -3.26 13.82
CA LYS A 156 -4.28 -2.51 14.49
C LYS A 156 -3.26 -1.93 13.51
N THR A 157 -2.82 -2.71 12.52
CA THR A 157 -1.77 -2.30 11.57
C THR A 157 -2.31 -1.92 10.21
N LEU A 158 -3.37 -2.59 9.73
CA LEU A 158 -3.92 -2.39 8.39
C LEU A 158 -5.05 -1.34 8.35
N GLY A 159 -5.46 -0.82 9.53
CA GLY A 159 -6.45 0.24 9.62
C GLY A 159 -7.83 -0.12 9.08
N VAL A 160 -8.63 0.90 8.77
CA VAL A 160 -10.07 0.72 8.48
C VAL A 160 -10.58 1.57 7.30
N GLY A 161 -9.79 1.79 6.30
CA GLY A 161 -10.18 2.49 5.07
C GLY A 161 -9.35 3.74 4.77
N ALA A 162 -9.44 4.21 3.53
CA ALA A 162 -8.68 5.33 3.00
C ALA A 162 -9.44 6.66 3.11
N ALA A 163 -8.70 7.72 3.39
CA ALA A 163 -9.21 9.09 3.47
C ALA A 163 -8.18 10.09 2.91
N ILE A 164 -8.57 11.35 2.79
CA ILE A 164 -7.66 12.45 2.44
C ILE A 164 -6.90 12.86 3.70
N GLY A 165 -5.58 12.88 3.63
CA GLY A 165 -4.73 13.41 4.69
C GLY A 165 -4.65 14.95 4.61
N LEU A 166 -4.80 15.62 5.74
CA LEU A 166 -4.78 17.07 5.88
C LEU A 166 -3.82 17.49 7.00
N ARG A 167 -3.26 18.71 6.90
CA ARG A 167 -2.43 19.25 7.97
C ARG A 167 -3.23 19.47 9.24
N LYS A 168 -2.59 19.26 10.38
CA LYS A 168 -3.01 19.87 11.65
C LYS A 168 -2.54 21.32 11.64
N GLU A 169 -3.42 22.22 11.95
CA GLU A 169 -3.07 23.63 12.17
C GLU A 169 -2.30 23.83 13.47
#